data_ec10664e6977112474467d3e98ec0576
#
_entry.id   ec10664e6977112474467d3e98ec0576
#
_cell.length_a   1.000
_cell.length_b   1.000
_cell.length_c   1.000
_cell.angle_alpha   90.00
_cell.angle_beta   90.00
_cell.angle_gamma   90.00
#
_symmetry.space_group_name_H-M   'P 1'
#
loop_
_entity.id
_entity.type
_entity.pdbx_description
1 polymer ?
#
loop_
_entity_poly.entity_id
_entity_poly.type
_entity_poly.pdbx_seq_one_letter_code
_entity_poly.pdbx_strand_id
1 'polypeptide(L)'
;MTLEKLPNDLMQLKLMVMDHYQRAEQEELRAKDEHQRAEMLQFKLDNLIRLHYGASSEKRNDPPGQQLLFELPARPEAVAPESTVESATKDVEPKKHGGGRKPLPKDLPRERREYTLPESERKCSCCNQPMQPFGEESSEQLEYIPASLKVIEHARIKYACKVCQEKPAIAPPPEKVIDKGLAAPGLLAWIAVSKFGDHQPLYRQENIFERLGLDIPRSTQCGWLGQVAELLEPLYKRMARQIILSSKIHTDDTPIDLLDPGRGKTQTARFWVYVGDDNYPFTIFDFTPSRSRDGPEKFLKGFKGYLQADAFAGYDRMCAGPDVAEVACWAHARRKFVEAQDTDARANEMLALIGELYAVEAQARPAVLAARALPIEQRRVALNEAFATRKQLREAASTPVLEKINTWMQARASDTLPKSPLGQALGYARNQWQALNRFIEDGALEIDNNAAENAIRPIALGRKNYLFVGSEHGGRRAAILYSLIRTCERHQLNAWEYLRDVLVRISTHPASQIDELLPHRWTPVK
;
A
#
# COMPACT_ATOMS: atom_id res chain seq x y z
N MET A 1 -29.46 -50.22 9.25
CA MET A 1 -29.51 -51.24 10.34
C MET A 1 -30.92 -51.73 10.43
N THR A 2 -31.19 -53.07 10.34
CA THR A 2 -32.52 -53.63 10.50
C THR A 2 -32.79 -53.82 11.98
N LEU A 3 -34.04 -53.64 12.42
CA LEU A 3 -34.49 -53.71 13.83
C LEU A 3 -34.09 -55.01 14.55
N GLU A 4 -33.87 -56.08 13.81
CA GLU A 4 -33.46 -57.43 14.33
C GLU A 4 -32.01 -57.50 14.82
N LYS A 5 -31.18 -56.49 14.59
CA LYS A 5 -29.75 -56.45 14.99
C LYS A 5 -29.48 -55.51 16.17
N LEU A 6 -30.52 -55.01 16.84
CA LEU A 6 -30.35 -54.16 18.00
C LEU A 6 -30.20 -54.98 19.28
N PRO A 7 -29.25 -54.65 20.15
CA PRO A 7 -29.10 -55.38 21.44
C PRO A 7 -30.31 -55.10 22.35
N ASN A 8 -30.73 -56.15 23.08
CA ASN A 8 -31.83 -56.02 24.04
C ASN A 8 -31.45 -55.35 25.36
N ASP A 9 -30.19 -54.99 25.53
CA ASP A 9 -29.70 -54.30 26.72
C ASP A 9 -29.74 -52.76 26.51
N LEU A 10 -30.45 -52.08 27.38
CA LEU A 10 -30.64 -50.64 27.35
C LEU A 10 -29.31 -49.87 27.43
N MET A 11 -28.31 -50.38 28.11
CA MET A 11 -27.01 -49.75 28.28
C MET A 11 -26.16 -49.87 27.00
N GLN A 12 -26.20 -51.03 26.33
CA GLN A 12 -25.56 -51.24 25.04
C GLN A 12 -26.22 -50.39 23.93
N LEU A 13 -27.54 -50.23 23.97
CA LEU A 13 -28.29 -49.39 23.03
C LEU A 13 -27.90 -47.90 23.17
N LYS A 14 -27.77 -47.41 24.41
CA LYS A 14 -27.31 -46.04 24.69
C LYS A 14 -25.87 -45.82 24.20
N LEU A 15 -24.97 -46.75 24.40
CA LEU A 15 -23.60 -46.64 23.90
C LEU A 15 -23.54 -46.62 22.37
N MET A 16 -24.33 -47.42 21.69
CA MET A 16 -24.41 -47.41 20.22
C MET A 16 -24.99 -46.09 19.69
N VAL A 17 -26.00 -45.53 20.33
CA VAL A 17 -26.58 -44.24 19.95
C VAL A 17 -25.56 -43.11 20.14
N MET A 18 -24.83 -43.12 21.25
CA MET A 18 -23.75 -42.12 21.48
C MET A 18 -22.61 -42.25 20.45
N ASP A 19 -22.17 -43.46 20.13
CA ASP A 19 -21.14 -43.69 19.11
C ASP A 19 -21.61 -43.22 17.71
N HIS A 20 -22.86 -43.52 17.34
CA HIS A 20 -23.44 -43.00 16.09
C HIS A 20 -23.56 -41.49 16.09
N TYR A 21 -23.94 -40.89 17.21
CA TYR A 21 -24.03 -39.44 17.34
C TYR A 21 -22.65 -38.76 17.19
N GLN A 22 -21.63 -39.32 17.87
CA GLN A 22 -20.25 -38.79 17.75
C GLN A 22 -19.69 -38.97 16.34
N ARG A 23 -19.98 -40.08 15.66
CA ARG A 23 -19.58 -40.26 14.25
C ARG A 23 -20.27 -39.27 13.33
N ALA A 24 -21.56 -39.05 13.49
CA ALA A 24 -22.31 -38.09 12.69
C ALA A 24 -21.78 -36.65 12.90
N GLU A 25 -21.44 -36.28 14.15
CA GLU A 25 -20.84 -34.99 14.46
C GLU A 25 -19.44 -34.82 13.83
N GLN A 26 -18.63 -35.87 13.86
CA GLN A 26 -17.32 -35.89 13.20
C GLN A 26 -17.43 -35.81 11.67
N GLU A 27 -18.41 -36.52 11.07
CA GLU A 27 -18.66 -36.44 9.63
C GLU A 27 -19.17 -35.08 9.22
N GLU A 28 -20.03 -34.45 10.02
CA GLU A 28 -20.49 -33.06 9.76
C GLU A 28 -19.33 -32.05 9.85
N LEU A 29 -18.43 -32.22 10.82
CA LEU A 29 -17.23 -31.37 10.96
C LEU A 29 -16.29 -31.52 9.75
N ARG A 30 -16.06 -32.79 9.31
CA ARG A 30 -15.26 -33.08 8.11
C ARG A 30 -15.89 -32.50 6.85
N ALA A 31 -17.20 -32.65 6.69
CA ALA A 31 -17.92 -32.09 5.55
C ALA A 31 -17.84 -30.55 5.51
N LYS A 32 -17.88 -29.88 6.67
CA LYS A 32 -17.66 -28.43 6.77
C LYS A 32 -16.23 -28.04 6.39
N ASP A 33 -15.23 -28.78 6.85
CA ASP A 33 -13.82 -28.54 6.51
C ASP A 33 -13.54 -28.75 5.01
N GLU A 34 -14.10 -29.85 4.44
CA GLU A 34 -13.99 -30.10 2.99
C GLU A 34 -14.69 -29.06 2.15
N HIS A 35 -15.85 -28.57 2.59
CA HIS A 35 -16.57 -27.48 1.92
C HIS A 35 -15.77 -26.18 1.94
N GLN A 36 -15.21 -25.79 3.09
CA GLN A 36 -14.34 -24.61 3.19
C GLN A 36 -13.08 -24.74 2.34
N ARG A 37 -12.52 -25.95 2.26
CA ARG A 37 -11.35 -26.23 1.43
C ARG A 37 -11.68 -26.16 -0.06
N ALA A 38 -12.86 -26.67 -0.46
CA ALA A 38 -13.35 -26.56 -1.82
C ALA A 38 -13.63 -25.11 -2.22
N GLU A 39 -14.28 -24.32 -1.36
CA GLU A 39 -14.49 -22.88 -1.59
C GLU A 39 -13.16 -22.12 -1.73
N MET A 40 -12.15 -22.42 -0.89
CA MET A 40 -10.83 -21.82 -0.97
C MET A 40 -10.10 -22.21 -2.27
N LEU A 41 -10.23 -23.45 -2.72
CA LEU A 41 -9.65 -23.91 -3.99
C LEU A 41 -10.34 -23.28 -5.19
N GLN A 42 -11.67 -23.18 -5.15
CA GLN A 42 -12.44 -22.49 -6.19
C GLN A 42 -12.05 -21.02 -6.26
N PHE A 43 -11.94 -20.33 -5.13
CA PHE A 43 -11.44 -18.95 -5.07
C PHE A 43 -10.02 -18.79 -5.66
N LYS A 44 -9.12 -19.74 -5.37
CA LYS A 44 -7.77 -19.75 -5.97
C LYS A 44 -7.80 -19.98 -7.47
N LEU A 45 -8.66 -20.91 -7.92
CA LEU A 45 -8.85 -21.20 -9.35
C LEU A 45 -9.43 -19.99 -10.10
N ASP A 46 -10.46 -19.35 -9.55
CA ASP A 46 -11.08 -18.17 -10.12
C ASP A 46 -10.10 -16.98 -10.17
N ASN A 47 -9.24 -16.84 -9.15
CA ASN A 47 -8.15 -15.87 -9.17
C ASN A 47 -7.10 -16.19 -10.23
N LEU A 48 -6.74 -17.44 -10.43
CA LEU A 48 -5.80 -17.87 -11.48
C LEU A 48 -6.40 -17.67 -12.88
N ILE A 49 -7.66 -18.03 -13.09
CA ILE A 49 -8.39 -17.79 -14.35
C ILE A 49 -8.47 -16.29 -14.62
N ARG A 50 -8.72 -15.48 -13.61
CA ARG A 50 -8.77 -14.03 -13.72
C ARG A 50 -7.41 -13.39 -14.02
N LEU A 51 -6.32 -13.91 -13.43
CA LEU A 51 -4.95 -13.49 -13.72
C LEU A 51 -4.54 -13.79 -15.17
N HIS A 52 -5.06 -14.90 -15.73
CA HIS A 52 -4.73 -15.32 -17.10
C HIS A 52 -5.69 -14.80 -18.17
N TYR A 53 -6.99 -14.66 -17.85
CA TYR A 53 -8.05 -14.38 -18.84
C TYR A 53 -8.95 -13.21 -18.44
N GLY A 54 -8.87 -12.69 -17.22
CA GLY A 54 -9.70 -11.57 -16.75
C GLY A 54 -9.21 -10.23 -17.26
N ALA A 55 -10.13 -9.35 -17.62
CA ALA A 55 -9.83 -7.96 -17.91
C ALA A 55 -9.26 -7.30 -16.65
N SER A 56 -7.99 -6.87 -16.68
CA SER A 56 -7.31 -6.13 -15.62
C SER A 56 -7.83 -4.68 -15.58
N SER A 57 -9.12 -4.49 -15.27
CA SER A 57 -9.78 -3.20 -15.33
C SER A 57 -10.16 -2.71 -13.93
N GLU A 58 -9.86 -1.44 -13.65
CA GLU A 58 -10.40 -0.71 -12.51
C GLU A 58 -11.87 -0.30 -12.72
N LYS A 59 -12.48 -0.63 -13.86
CA LYS A 59 -13.85 -0.28 -14.20
C LYS A 59 -14.84 -1.13 -13.39
N ARG A 60 -15.69 -0.47 -12.63
CA ARG A 60 -16.85 -1.08 -11.98
C ARG A 60 -17.94 -1.28 -13.04
N ASN A 61 -18.45 -2.49 -13.19
CA ASN A 61 -19.72 -2.72 -13.88
C ASN A 61 -20.83 -2.39 -12.87
N ASP A 62 -21.32 -1.16 -12.88
CA ASP A 62 -22.45 -0.77 -12.02
C ASP A 62 -23.71 -1.46 -12.54
N PRO A 63 -24.53 -2.06 -11.64
CA PRO A 63 -25.83 -2.56 -12.03
C PRO A 63 -26.73 -1.40 -12.51
N PRO A 64 -27.59 -1.61 -13.51
CA PRO A 64 -28.45 -0.57 -14.00
C PRO A 64 -29.40 -0.09 -12.89
N GLY A 65 -29.30 1.18 -12.50
CA GLY A 65 -30.18 1.82 -11.51
C GLY A 65 -29.53 2.61 -10.38
N GLN A 66 -28.19 2.65 -10.25
CA GLN A 66 -27.54 3.53 -9.30
C GLN A 66 -27.35 4.94 -9.89
N GLN A 67 -28.14 5.90 -9.43
CA GLN A 67 -27.94 7.33 -9.74
C GLN A 67 -26.58 7.79 -9.22
N LEU A 68 -25.75 8.32 -10.10
CA LEU A 68 -24.50 9.00 -9.74
C LEU A 68 -24.84 10.28 -8.96
N LEU A 69 -24.15 10.52 -7.86
CA LEU A 69 -24.33 11.71 -7.00
C LEU A 69 -23.96 13.04 -7.68
N PHE A 70 -23.38 12.98 -8.88
CA PHE A 70 -23.10 14.10 -9.76
C PHE A 70 -23.42 13.69 -11.19
N GLU A 71 -24.43 14.32 -11.78
CA GLU A 71 -24.68 14.29 -13.21
C GLU A 71 -23.56 15.05 -13.92
N LEU A 72 -22.68 14.33 -14.60
CA LEU A 72 -21.80 14.94 -15.59
C LEU A 72 -22.67 15.37 -16.79
N PRO A 73 -22.54 16.61 -17.29
CA PRO A 73 -23.30 17.05 -18.45
C PRO A 73 -23.05 16.10 -19.61
N ALA A 74 -24.12 15.64 -20.22
CA ALA A 74 -24.09 14.74 -21.35
C ALA A 74 -23.21 15.34 -22.47
N ARG A 75 -22.23 14.57 -22.93
CA ARG A 75 -21.44 14.91 -24.11
C ARG A 75 -22.41 14.99 -25.30
N PRO A 76 -22.42 16.05 -26.11
CA PRO A 76 -23.30 16.09 -27.27
C PRO A 76 -22.97 14.93 -28.20
N GLU A 77 -23.96 14.09 -28.45
CA GLU A 77 -23.89 12.99 -29.42
C GLU A 77 -23.62 13.59 -30.80
N ALA A 78 -22.52 13.19 -31.41
CA ALA A 78 -22.27 13.46 -32.80
C ALA A 78 -23.31 12.67 -33.59
N VAL A 79 -24.20 13.37 -34.27
CA VAL A 79 -25.20 12.81 -35.20
C VAL A 79 -24.44 12.07 -36.30
N ALA A 80 -24.52 10.74 -36.29
CA ALA A 80 -24.06 9.91 -37.38
C ALA A 80 -25.19 9.89 -38.46
N PRO A 81 -24.86 9.98 -39.74
CA PRO A 81 -25.88 9.89 -40.79
C PRO A 81 -26.45 8.47 -40.86
N GLU A 82 -27.78 8.40 -40.94
CA GLU A 82 -28.52 7.16 -41.19
C GLU A 82 -28.05 6.51 -42.50
N SER A 83 -27.49 5.31 -42.37
CA SER A 83 -27.34 4.41 -43.52
C SER A 83 -28.22 3.18 -43.30
N THR A 84 -29.14 2.99 -44.22
CA THR A 84 -30.08 1.90 -44.38
C THR A 84 -29.43 0.52 -44.25
N VAL A 85 -30.02 -0.29 -43.38
CA VAL A 85 -29.61 -1.68 -43.12
C VAL A 85 -30.18 -2.59 -44.21
N GLU A 86 -29.33 -3.13 -45.06
CA GLU A 86 -29.60 -4.38 -45.76
C GLU A 86 -28.90 -5.53 -45.04
N SER A 87 -29.72 -6.47 -44.61
CA SER A 87 -29.29 -7.69 -43.92
C SER A 87 -28.62 -8.66 -44.90
N ALA A 88 -27.31 -8.82 -44.79
CA ALA A 88 -26.60 -9.94 -45.40
C ALA A 88 -25.81 -10.68 -44.31
N THR A 89 -26.30 -11.87 -43.95
CA THR A 89 -25.57 -12.87 -43.19
C THR A 89 -24.31 -13.25 -43.95
N LYS A 90 -23.15 -12.81 -43.44
CA LYS A 90 -21.84 -13.35 -43.85
C LYS A 90 -21.21 -14.00 -42.66
N ASP A 91 -20.83 -15.27 -42.81
CA ASP A 91 -20.04 -16.05 -41.90
C ASP A 91 -18.79 -15.27 -41.51
N VAL A 92 -18.68 -14.97 -40.22
CA VAL A 92 -17.50 -14.27 -39.63
C VAL A 92 -16.49 -15.35 -39.27
N GLU A 93 -15.51 -15.57 -40.14
CA GLU A 93 -14.29 -16.27 -39.75
C GLU A 93 -13.64 -15.56 -38.54
N PRO A 94 -13.14 -16.31 -37.55
CA PRO A 94 -12.51 -15.71 -36.38
C PRO A 94 -11.24 -14.96 -36.81
N LYS A 95 -11.25 -13.63 -36.74
CA LYS A 95 -10.06 -12.81 -36.93
C LYS A 95 -9.03 -13.25 -35.90
N LYS A 96 -7.94 -13.87 -36.33
CA LYS A 96 -6.73 -14.06 -35.56
C LYS A 96 -6.30 -12.69 -35.06
N HIS A 97 -6.43 -12.45 -33.74
CA HIS A 97 -5.79 -11.31 -33.10
C HIS A 97 -4.28 -11.48 -33.23
N GLY A 98 -3.69 -10.85 -34.22
CA GLY A 98 -2.27 -10.65 -34.34
C GLY A 98 -1.83 -9.74 -33.20
N GLY A 99 -1.36 -10.34 -32.08
CA GLY A 99 -0.90 -9.63 -30.90
C GLY A 99 0.48 -9.00 -31.09
N GLY A 100 0.70 -8.24 -32.18
CA GLY A 100 1.91 -7.43 -32.37
C GLY A 100 1.74 -6.08 -31.68
N ARG A 101 2.79 -5.62 -30.95
CA ARG A 101 2.84 -4.25 -30.42
C ARG A 101 2.68 -3.26 -31.58
N LYS A 102 1.84 -2.24 -31.40
CA LYS A 102 1.80 -1.11 -32.33
C LYS A 102 3.17 -0.41 -32.31
N PRO A 103 3.72 0.00 -33.47
CA PRO A 103 4.97 0.72 -33.52
C PRO A 103 4.87 2.04 -32.75
N LEU A 104 5.96 2.46 -32.11
CA LEU A 104 6.03 3.73 -31.41
C LEU A 104 5.94 4.91 -32.39
N PRO A 105 5.29 6.04 -32.03
CA PRO A 105 5.19 7.22 -32.86
C PRO A 105 6.56 7.70 -33.38
N LYS A 106 6.64 8.01 -34.68
CA LYS A 106 7.91 8.38 -35.33
C LYS A 106 8.40 9.78 -34.93
N ASP A 107 7.52 10.63 -34.48
CA ASP A 107 7.75 12.02 -34.07
C ASP A 107 8.33 12.16 -32.67
N LEU A 108 8.35 11.08 -31.87
CA LEU A 108 9.00 11.10 -30.56
C LEU A 108 10.55 11.15 -30.72
N PRO A 109 11.25 11.97 -29.90
CA PRO A 109 12.70 11.99 -29.87
C PRO A 109 13.27 10.59 -29.59
N ARG A 110 14.29 10.18 -30.34
CA ARG A 110 14.97 8.90 -30.18
C ARG A 110 16.41 9.10 -29.75
N GLU A 111 16.82 8.43 -28.70
CA GLU A 111 18.20 8.32 -28.25
C GLU A 111 18.70 6.92 -28.59
N ARG A 112 19.69 6.83 -29.49
CA ARG A 112 20.32 5.55 -29.88
C ARG A 112 21.42 5.21 -28.90
N ARG A 113 21.38 4.03 -28.33
CA ARG A 113 22.44 3.46 -27.48
C ARG A 113 22.96 2.19 -28.14
N GLU A 114 24.24 2.21 -28.51
CA GLU A 114 24.88 1.07 -29.13
C GLU A 114 25.58 0.19 -28.09
N TYR A 115 25.33 -1.10 -28.17
CA TYR A 115 25.94 -2.11 -27.32
C TYR A 115 26.84 -2.95 -28.19
N THR A 116 28.15 -2.90 -27.92
CA THR A 116 29.17 -3.64 -28.66
C THR A 116 29.81 -4.68 -27.77
N LEU A 117 30.28 -5.79 -28.37
CA LEU A 117 31.08 -6.74 -27.64
C LEU A 117 32.43 -6.12 -27.23
N PRO A 118 32.96 -6.45 -26.05
CA PRO A 118 34.35 -6.11 -25.68
C PRO A 118 35.33 -6.61 -26.75
N GLU A 119 36.44 -5.92 -26.94
CA GLU A 119 37.45 -6.32 -27.96
C GLU A 119 37.97 -7.76 -27.76
N SER A 120 38.07 -8.21 -26.51
CA SER A 120 38.42 -9.57 -26.14
C SER A 120 37.47 -10.63 -26.70
N GLU A 121 36.19 -10.30 -26.86
CA GLU A 121 35.12 -11.20 -27.32
C GLU A 121 34.84 -11.07 -28.82
N ARG A 122 35.52 -10.14 -29.53
CA ARG A 122 35.39 -9.95 -30.98
C ARG A 122 36.28 -10.89 -31.79
N LYS A 123 36.79 -11.96 -31.19
CA LYS A 123 37.58 -12.99 -31.88
C LYS A 123 36.69 -14.18 -32.21
N CYS A 124 36.83 -14.71 -33.43
CA CYS A 124 36.12 -15.92 -33.83
C CYS A 124 36.61 -17.11 -33.00
N SER A 125 35.67 -17.85 -32.39
CA SER A 125 35.97 -19.03 -31.58
C SER A 125 36.61 -20.18 -32.38
N CYS A 126 36.44 -20.21 -33.71
CA CYS A 126 36.93 -21.23 -34.59
C CYS A 126 38.34 -20.89 -35.14
N CYS A 127 38.54 -19.68 -35.69
CA CYS A 127 39.77 -19.32 -36.41
C CYS A 127 40.60 -18.20 -35.73
N ASN A 128 40.17 -17.73 -34.56
CA ASN A 128 40.81 -16.67 -33.76
C ASN A 128 41.01 -15.31 -34.47
N GLN A 129 40.41 -15.15 -35.67
CA GLN A 129 40.45 -13.90 -36.44
C GLN A 129 39.46 -12.86 -35.90
N PRO A 130 39.73 -11.55 -36.01
CA PRO A 130 38.84 -10.50 -35.58
C PRO A 130 37.53 -10.52 -36.39
N MET A 131 36.41 -10.54 -35.70
CA MET A 131 35.09 -10.48 -36.31
C MET A 131 34.73 -9.03 -36.67
N GLN A 132 34.03 -8.84 -37.79
CA GLN A 132 33.54 -7.55 -38.27
C GLN A 132 32.04 -7.43 -37.99
N PRO A 133 31.54 -6.25 -37.61
CA PRO A 133 30.11 -6.01 -37.49
C PRO A 133 29.41 -6.18 -38.87
N PHE A 134 28.29 -6.90 -38.90
CA PHE A 134 27.59 -7.16 -40.17
C PHE A 134 26.09 -6.88 -40.11
N GLY A 135 25.59 -6.48 -38.95
CA GLY A 135 24.18 -6.13 -38.72
C GLY A 135 23.90 -5.78 -37.28
N GLU A 136 22.67 -5.43 -36.99
CA GLU A 136 22.21 -5.10 -35.65
C GLU A 136 20.83 -5.73 -35.35
N GLU A 137 20.57 -5.97 -34.10
CA GLU A 137 19.27 -6.30 -33.58
C GLU A 137 18.82 -5.13 -32.71
N SER A 138 17.76 -4.43 -33.12
CA SER A 138 17.28 -3.24 -32.43
C SER A 138 16.05 -3.55 -31.60
N SER A 139 15.92 -2.90 -30.46
CA SER A 139 14.73 -2.91 -29.65
C SER A 139 14.46 -1.51 -29.10
N GLU A 140 13.19 -1.13 -28.98
CA GLU A 140 12.79 0.19 -28.48
C GLU A 140 12.23 0.12 -27.07
N GLN A 141 12.55 1.14 -26.23
CA GLN A 141 11.98 1.38 -24.91
C GLN A 141 11.47 2.81 -24.82
N LEU A 142 10.33 3.02 -24.14
CA LEU A 142 9.86 4.37 -23.81
C LEU A 142 10.49 4.83 -22.50
N GLU A 143 11.01 6.07 -22.50
CA GLU A 143 11.50 6.76 -21.31
C GLU A 143 10.66 8.01 -21.06
N TYR A 144 10.36 8.29 -19.78
CA TYR A 144 9.70 9.51 -19.36
C TYR A 144 10.73 10.48 -18.77
N ILE A 145 10.81 11.66 -19.37
CA ILE A 145 11.48 12.81 -18.78
C ILE A 145 10.37 13.77 -18.34
N PRO A 146 10.45 14.39 -17.17
CA PRO A 146 9.40 15.33 -16.74
C PRO A 146 8.98 16.27 -17.87
N ALA A 147 7.65 16.29 -18.16
CA ALA A 147 7.02 16.99 -19.27
C ALA A 147 7.38 16.52 -20.70
N SER A 148 8.14 15.44 -20.89
CA SER A 148 8.40 14.87 -22.21
C SER A 148 8.56 13.34 -22.19
N LEU A 149 8.29 12.72 -23.34
CA LEU A 149 8.55 11.30 -23.57
C LEU A 149 9.62 11.17 -24.66
N LYS A 150 10.52 10.23 -24.50
CA LYS A 150 11.51 9.88 -25.53
C LYS A 150 11.53 8.38 -25.77
N VAL A 151 11.88 7.98 -26.97
CA VAL A 151 12.15 6.59 -27.32
C VAL A 151 13.64 6.32 -27.16
N ILE A 152 13.97 5.24 -26.44
CA ILE A 152 15.35 4.72 -26.36
C ILE A 152 15.44 3.54 -27.30
N GLU A 153 16.24 3.69 -28.38
CA GLU A 153 16.55 2.62 -29.31
C GLU A 153 17.81 1.88 -28.85
N HIS A 154 17.69 0.60 -28.57
CA HIS A 154 18.83 -0.26 -28.20
C HIS A 154 19.28 -1.05 -29.41
N ALA A 155 20.38 -0.63 -30.06
CA ALA A 155 20.97 -1.29 -31.19
C ALA A 155 22.07 -2.27 -30.74
N ARG A 156 21.87 -3.56 -30.98
CA ARG A 156 22.84 -4.62 -30.65
C ARG A 156 23.58 -5.03 -31.91
N ILE A 157 24.85 -4.66 -31.99
CA ILE A 157 25.69 -4.94 -33.16
C ILE A 157 25.97 -6.44 -33.25
N LYS A 158 25.83 -6.99 -34.44
CA LYS A 158 26.15 -8.39 -34.79
C LYS A 158 27.54 -8.46 -35.46
N TYR A 159 28.37 -9.35 -35.01
CA TYR A 159 29.70 -9.58 -35.54
C TYR A 159 29.76 -10.95 -36.21
N ALA A 160 30.32 -11.01 -37.41
CA ALA A 160 30.56 -12.27 -38.12
C ALA A 160 32.02 -12.38 -38.55
N CYS A 161 32.56 -13.61 -38.55
CA CYS A 161 33.83 -13.92 -39.15
C CYS A 161 33.65 -14.10 -40.67
N LYS A 162 34.39 -13.33 -41.46
CA LYS A 162 34.37 -13.44 -42.92
C LYS A 162 35.02 -14.73 -43.46
N VAL A 163 35.84 -15.40 -42.65
CA VAL A 163 36.60 -16.57 -43.05
C VAL A 163 35.84 -17.87 -42.84
N CYS A 164 35.29 -18.10 -41.64
CA CYS A 164 34.68 -19.40 -41.30
C CYS A 164 33.14 -19.40 -41.31
N GLN A 165 32.48 -18.25 -41.50
CA GLN A 165 31.02 -18.10 -41.56
C GLN A 165 30.22 -18.79 -40.42
N GLU A 166 30.85 -18.96 -39.25
CA GLU A 166 30.17 -19.48 -38.05
C GLU A 166 29.05 -18.55 -37.55
N LYS A 167 28.27 -19.07 -36.55
CA LYS A 167 27.19 -18.31 -35.96
C LYS A 167 27.63 -16.90 -35.56
N PRO A 168 26.88 -15.86 -35.94
CA PRO A 168 27.19 -14.49 -35.57
C PRO A 168 27.20 -14.31 -34.04
N ALA A 169 28.16 -13.58 -33.52
CA ALA A 169 28.19 -13.10 -32.16
C ALA A 169 27.39 -11.80 -32.07
N ILE A 170 26.50 -11.68 -31.07
CA ILE A 170 25.65 -10.53 -30.85
C ILE A 170 25.94 -9.99 -29.44
N ALA A 171 26.05 -8.67 -29.28
CA ALA A 171 26.21 -8.05 -27.96
C ALA A 171 25.04 -8.46 -27.03
N PRO A 172 25.31 -8.70 -25.72
CA PRO A 172 24.26 -9.04 -24.80
C PRO A 172 23.15 -7.96 -24.76
N PRO A 173 21.89 -8.33 -24.51
CA PRO A 173 20.84 -7.34 -24.38
C PRO A 173 21.08 -6.48 -23.14
N PRO A 174 20.66 -5.20 -23.16
CA PRO A 174 20.68 -4.39 -21.95
C PRO A 174 19.76 -4.99 -20.90
N GLU A 175 20.13 -4.86 -19.64
CA GLU A 175 19.25 -5.21 -18.54
C GLU A 175 17.99 -4.35 -18.57
N LYS A 176 16.85 -4.99 -18.43
CA LYS A 176 15.55 -4.33 -18.41
C LYS A 176 14.87 -4.59 -17.06
N VAL A 177 14.25 -3.58 -16.50
CA VAL A 177 13.47 -3.70 -15.25
C VAL A 177 12.37 -4.76 -15.39
N ILE A 178 11.73 -4.76 -16.57
CA ILE A 178 10.70 -5.74 -16.94
C ILE A 178 11.20 -6.48 -18.19
N ASP A 179 11.35 -7.79 -18.08
CA ASP A 179 11.77 -8.61 -19.22
C ASP A 179 10.81 -8.42 -20.40
N LYS A 180 11.35 -8.19 -21.59
CA LYS A 180 10.60 -7.85 -22.81
C LYS A 180 9.66 -6.64 -22.65
N GLY A 181 9.83 -5.85 -21.57
CA GLY A 181 9.04 -4.64 -21.30
C GLY A 181 9.32 -3.53 -22.30
N LEU A 182 8.29 -2.73 -22.62
CA LEU A 182 8.41 -1.50 -23.40
C LEU A 182 8.84 -0.33 -22.53
N ALA A 183 8.40 -0.30 -21.25
CA ALA A 183 8.62 0.81 -20.36
C ALA A 183 10.06 0.81 -19.80
N ALA A 184 10.73 1.94 -19.93
CA ALA A 184 11.99 2.21 -19.25
C ALA A 184 11.74 2.60 -17.77
N PRO A 185 12.79 2.56 -16.90
CA PRO A 185 12.63 2.84 -15.46
C PRO A 185 11.92 4.14 -15.13
N GLY A 186 12.20 5.22 -15.89
CA GLY A 186 11.57 6.53 -15.67
C GLY A 186 10.07 6.53 -15.94
N LEU A 187 9.61 5.80 -16.96
CA LEU A 187 8.18 5.66 -17.25
C LEU A 187 7.47 4.82 -16.17
N LEU A 188 8.09 3.74 -15.72
CA LEU A 188 7.57 2.91 -14.62
C LEU A 188 7.45 3.71 -13.32
N ALA A 189 8.47 4.48 -12.98
CA ALA A 189 8.48 5.37 -11.83
C ALA A 189 7.38 6.44 -11.93
N TRP A 190 7.20 7.03 -13.12
CA TRP A 190 6.17 8.04 -13.35
C TRP A 190 4.76 7.46 -13.15
N ILE A 191 4.46 6.30 -13.74
CA ILE A 191 3.15 5.64 -13.58
C ILE A 191 2.88 5.34 -12.10
N ALA A 192 3.89 4.87 -11.36
CA ALA A 192 3.77 4.56 -9.94
C ALA A 192 3.52 5.82 -9.10
N VAL A 193 4.32 6.87 -9.28
CA VAL A 193 4.17 8.13 -8.53
C VAL A 193 2.86 8.82 -8.88
N SER A 194 2.52 8.91 -10.17
CA SER A 194 1.24 9.50 -10.60
C SER A 194 0.03 8.79 -9.98
N LYS A 195 0.07 7.45 -9.83
CA LYS A 195 -1.04 6.71 -9.21
C LYS A 195 -1.07 6.85 -7.69
N PHE A 196 0.05 6.65 -7.01
CA PHE A 196 0.11 6.50 -5.56
C PHE A 196 0.56 7.77 -4.83
N GLY A 197 1.28 8.68 -5.51
CA GLY A 197 1.63 10.01 -5.04
C GLY A 197 0.56 11.03 -5.40
N ASP A 198 0.24 11.14 -6.70
CA ASP A 198 -0.62 12.20 -7.25
C ASP A 198 -2.10 11.77 -7.38
N HIS A 199 -2.44 10.58 -6.92
CA HIS A 199 -3.82 10.02 -6.94
C HIS A 199 -4.46 9.93 -8.32
N GLN A 200 -3.66 9.80 -9.40
CA GLN A 200 -4.15 9.64 -10.77
C GLN A 200 -4.47 8.17 -11.08
N PRO A 201 -5.75 7.79 -11.26
CA PRO A 201 -6.09 6.44 -11.68
C PRO A 201 -5.50 6.10 -13.05
N LEU A 202 -5.24 4.81 -13.29
CA LEU A 202 -4.63 4.37 -14.56
C LEU A 202 -5.46 4.74 -15.80
N TYR A 203 -6.79 4.81 -15.67
CA TYR A 203 -7.65 5.24 -16.79
C TYR A 203 -7.41 6.71 -17.19
N ARG A 204 -7.07 7.59 -16.22
CA ARG A 204 -6.68 8.98 -16.53
C ARG A 204 -5.29 9.04 -17.15
N GLN A 205 -4.37 8.21 -16.69
CA GLN A 205 -3.03 8.09 -17.29
C GLN A 205 -3.12 7.53 -18.72
N GLU A 206 -3.99 6.55 -18.98
CA GLU A 206 -4.30 6.05 -20.33
C GLU A 206 -4.72 7.20 -21.25
N ASN A 207 -5.67 8.03 -20.82
CA ASN A 207 -6.10 9.21 -21.58
C ASN A 207 -4.98 10.26 -21.78
N ILE A 208 -4.04 10.37 -20.83
CA ILE A 208 -2.86 11.24 -20.96
C ILE A 208 -1.95 10.72 -22.07
N PHE A 209 -1.67 9.41 -22.09
CA PHE A 209 -0.86 8.78 -23.14
C PHE A 209 -1.52 8.86 -24.50
N GLU A 210 -2.83 8.65 -24.61
CA GLU A 210 -3.59 8.81 -25.84
C GLU A 210 -3.44 10.23 -26.43
N ARG A 211 -3.50 11.27 -25.60
CA ARG A 211 -3.27 12.66 -26.04
C ARG A 211 -1.84 12.91 -26.51
N LEU A 212 -0.89 12.11 -26.06
CA LEU A 212 0.50 12.13 -26.54
C LEU A 212 0.76 11.20 -27.74
N GLY A 213 -0.30 10.62 -28.31
CA GLY A 213 -0.22 9.71 -29.46
C GLY A 213 0.22 8.30 -29.11
N LEU A 214 0.16 7.91 -27.83
CA LEU A 214 0.59 6.60 -27.35
C LEU A 214 -0.60 5.76 -26.90
N ASP A 215 -0.66 4.52 -27.36
CA ASP A 215 -1.64 3.53 -26.93
C ASP A 215 -1.02 2.64 -25.84
N ILE A 216 -1.18 3.04 -24.58
CA ILE A 216 -0.73 2.27 -23.40
C ILE A 216 -1.95 1.95 -22.55
N PRO A 217 -2.60 0.81 -22.77
CA PRO A 217 -3.82 0.42 -22.05
C PRO A 217 -3.56 0.31 -20.54
N ARG A 218 -4.56 0.66 -19.71
CA ARG A 218 -4.51 0.52 -18.26
C ARG A 218 -4.19 -0.91 -17.78
N SER A 219 -4.58 -1.93 -18.56
CA SER A 219 -4.21 -3.33 -18.26
C SER A 219 -2.69 -3.54 -18.31
N THR A 220 -2.02 -2.96 -19.31
CA THR A 220 -0.57 -2.96 -19.43
C THR A 220 0.09 -2.21 -18.29
N GLN A 221 -0.39 -1.00 -17.98
CA GLN A 221 0.10 -0.20 -16.84
C GLN A 221 -0.07 -0.94 -15.51
N CYS A 222 -1.22 -1.61 -15.29
CA CYS A 222 -1.48 -2.42 -14.11
C CYS A 222 -0.51 -3.61 -14.00
N GLY A 223 -0.22 -4.28 -15.12
CA GLY A 223 0.78 -5.35 -15.18
C GLY A 223 2.18 -4.87 -14.84
N TRP A 224 2.58 -3.70 -15.35
CA TRP A 224 3.86 -3.08 -15.03
C TRP A 224 3.97 -2.72 -13.55
N LEU A 225 2.94 -2.09 -12.96
CA LEU A 225 2.92 -1.79 -11.52
C LEU A 225 3.00 -3.04 -10.65
N GLY A 226 2.41 -4.15 -11.11
CA GLY A 226 2.54 -5.44 -10.45
C GLY A 226 3.99 -5.91 -10.38
N GLN A 227 4.69 -5.91 -11.51
CA GLN A 227 6.10 -6.32 -11.60
C GLN A 227 7.03 -5.36 -10.84
N VAL A 228 6.78 -4.05 -10.93
CA VAL A 228 7.52 -3.04 -10.15
C VAL A 228 7.36 -3.30 -8.65
N ALA A 229 6.15 -3.56 -8.17
CA ALA A 229 5.92 -3.85 -6.76
C ALA A 229 6.63 -5.14 -6.31
N GLU A 230 6.65 -6.18 -7.15
CA GLU A 230 7.37 -7.44 -6.87
C GLU A 230 8.89 -7.22 -6.80
N LEU A 231 9.46 -6.42 -7.70
CA LEU A 231 10.88 -6.06 -7.66
C LEU A 231 11.25 -5.27 -6.41
N LEU A 232 10.36 -4.39 -5.96
CA LEU A 232 10.57 -3.52 -4.80
C LEU A 232 10.17 -4.18 -3.46
N GLU A 233 9.55 -5.37 -3.48
CA GLU A 233 9.12 -6.08 -2.28
C GLU A 233 10.25 -6.34 -1.28
N PRO A 234 11.50 -6.68 -1.69
CA PRO A 234 12.62 -6.83 -0.75
C PRO A 234 12.90 -5.57 0.07
N LEU A 235 12.82 -4.37 -0.53
CA LEU A 235 12.97 -3.10 0.17
C LEU A 235 11.82 -2.87 1.16
N TYR A 236 10.60 -3.10 0.74
CA TYR A 236 9.43 -3.05 1.61
C TYR A 236 9.59 -3.97 2.83
N LYS A 237 9.94 -5.24 2.60
CA LYS A 237 10.18 -6.21 3.68
C LYS A 237 11.30 -5.76 4.62
N ARG A 238 12.34 -5.14 4.08
CA ARG A 238 13.45 -4.62 4.88
C ARG A 238 13.01 -3.45 5.76
N MET A 239 12.28 -2.49 5.21
CA MET A 239 11.69 -1.37 5.97
C MET A 239 10.72 -1.89 7.05
N ALA A 240 9.84 -2.85 6.70
CA ALA A 240 8.89 -3.44 7.65
C ALA A 240 9.57 -4.17 8.82
N ARG A 241 10.73 -4.79 8.59
CA ARG A 241 11.53 -5.39 9.68
C ARG A 241 12.23 -4.35 10.55
N GLN A 242 12.68 -3.25 9.95
CA GLN A 242 13.38 -2.21 10.68
C GLN A 242 12.43 -1.35 11.52
N ILE A 243 11.23 -1.05 11.04
CA ILE A 243 10.27 -0.23 11.78
C ILE A 243 9.86 -0.85 13.12
N ILE A 244 9.85 -2.18 13.22
CA ILE A 244 9.55 -2.92 14.47
C ILE A 244 10.57 -2.62 15.58
N LEU A 245 11.76 -2.13 15.22
CA LEU A 245 12.79 -1.73 16.17
C LEU A 245 12.61 -0.29 16.72
N SER A 246 11.58 0.42 16.25
CA SER A 246 11.22 1.74 16.76
C SER A 246 10.85 1.68 18.25
N SER A 247 11.16 2.72 19.00
CA SER A 247 10.70 2.88 20.39
C SER A 247 9.21 3.24 20.45
N LYS A 248 8.68 3.87 19.40
CA LYS A 248 7.27 4.18 19.21
C LYS A 248 6.84 3.97 17.76
N ILE A 249 5.62 3.49 17.57
CA ILE A 249 4.96 3.38 16.26
C ILE A 249 3.60 4.05 16.36
N HIS A 250 3.30 4.94 15.40
CA HIS A 250 1.94 5.41 15.20
C HIS A 250 1.23 4.50 14.20
N THR A 251 -0.03 4.17 14.46
CA THR A 251 -0.81 3.31 13.58
C THR A 251 -2.25 3.80 13.44
N ASP A 252 -2.82 3.58 12.27
CA ASP A 252 -4.22 3.88 11.94
C ASP A 252 -4.66 2.99 10.78
N ASP A 253 -5.98 2.87 10.56
CA ASP A 253 -6.52 2.11 9.44
C ASP A 253 -7.58 2.91 8.64
N THR A 254 -7.69 2.59 7.36
CA THR A 254 -8.75 3.15 6.52
C THR A 254 -9.42 2.08 5.68
N PRO A 255 -10.77 2.12 5.53
CA PRO A 255 -11.48 1.17 4.69
C PRO A 255 -11.21 1.42 3.21
N ILE A 256 -11.21 0.35 2.44
CA ILE A 256 -11.19 0.35 0.98
C ILE A 256 -12.06 -0.79 0.47
N ASP A 257 -12.81 -0.56 -0.60
CA ASP A 257 -13.57 -1.61 -1.24
C ASP A 257 -12.64 -2.55 -2.01
N LEU A 258 -12.80 -3.84 -1.78
CA LEU A 258 -12.11 -4.93 -2.48
C LEU A 258 -13.12 -5.65 -3.36
N LEU A 259 -12.81 -5.83 -4.65
CA LEU A 259 -13.64 -6.65 -5.52
C LEU A 259 -13.56 -8.13 -5.10
N ASP A 260 -14.73 -8.72 -4.89
CA ASP A 260 -14.91 -10.15 -4.65
C ASP A 260 -15.78 -10.74 -5.77
N PRO A 261 -15.16 -11.31 -6.82
CA PRO A 261 -15.87 -11.75 -8.02
C PRO A 261 -16.97 -12.78 -7.77
N GLY A 262 -16.84 -13.59 -6.70
CA GLY A 262 -17.79 -14.64 -6.36
C GLY A 262 -19.06 -14.17 -5.67
N ARG A 263 -19.05 -12.95 -5.08
CA ARG A 263 -20.15 -12.47 -4.22
C ARG A 263 -21.08 -11.45 -4.88
N GLY A 264 -20.77 -10.98 -6.08
CA GLY A 264 -21.54 -9.92 -6.76
C GLY A 264 -21.54 -8.56 -6.05
N LYS A 265 -20.78 -8.40 -4.95
CA LYS A 265 -20.58 -7.16 -4.19
C LYS A 265 -19.14 -7.04 -3.70
N THR A 266 -18.71 -5.81 -3.43
CA THR A 266 -17.40 -5.56 -2.84
C THR A 266 -17.35 -6.00 -1.37
N GLN A 267 -16.16 -6.40 -0.92
CA GLN A 267 -15.83 -6.61 0.49
C GLN A 267 -15.08 -5.40 1.02
N THR A 268 -15.34 -4.98 2.26
CA THR A 268 -14.56 -3.91 2.89
C THR A 268 -13.24 -4.46 3.42
N ALA A 269 -12.17 -4.17 2.71
CA ALA A 269 -10.79 -4.42 3.13
C ALA A 269 -10.21 -3.21 3.89
N ARG A 270 -8.98 -3.31 4.36
CA ARG A 270 -8.30 -2.26 5.12
C ARG A 270 -6.87 -2.04 4.62
N PHE A 271 -6.51 -0.76 4.56
CA PHE A 271 -5.12 -0.35 4.61
C PHE A 271 -4.79 0.08 6.03
N TRP A 272 -3.70 -0.45 6.56
CA TRP A 272 -3.08 -0.04 7.81
C TRP A 272 -1.87 0.81 7.51
N VAL A 273 -1.58 1.79 8.35
CA VAL A 273 -0.35 2.56 8.28
C VAL A 273 0.44 2.40 9.58
N TYR A 274 1.74 2.27 9.44
CA TYR A 274 2.69 2.24 10.56
C TYR A 274 3.75 3.30 10.31
N VAL A 275 3.84 4.26 11.22
CA VAL A 275 4.79 5.37 11.14
C VAL A 275 5.81 5.21 12.27
N GLY A 276 7.04 4.90 11.91
CA GLY A 276 8.13 4.70 12.86
C GLY A 276 8.67 6.01 13.45
N ASP A 277 9.55 5.86 14.42
CA ASP A 277 10.23 6.97 15.10
C ASP A 277 11.32 7.65 14.23
N ASP A 278 12.08 8.56 14.83
CA ASP A 278 13.15 9.29 14.12
C ASP A 278 14.41 8.43 13.88
N ASN A 279 14.57 7.26 14.56
CA ASN A 279 15.65 6.30 14.32
C ASN A 279 15.31 5.33 13.16
N TYR A 280 14.03 5.01 13.01
CA TYR A 280 13.49 4.16 11.94
C TYR A 280 12.40 4.93 11.20
N PRO A 281 12.77 5.95 10.42
CA PRO A 281 11.86 6.97 9.91
C PRO A 281 11.11 6.49 8.66
N PHE A 282 10.42 5.37 8.78
CA PHE A 282 9.61 4.78 7.72
C PHE A 282 8.13 5.08 7.88
N THR A 283 7.43 5.13 6.78
CA THR A 283 5.96 5.10 6.69
C THR A 283 5.58 3.87 5.90
N ILE A 284 5.07 2.85 6.57
CA ILE A 284 4.77 1.55 5.98
C ILE A 284 3.26 1.36 5.93
N PHE A 285 2.78 0.89 4.80
CA PHE A 285 1.40 0.46 4.64
C PHE A 285 1.32 -1.06 4.58
N ASP A 286 0.28 -1.62 5.16
CA ASP A 286 -0.09 -3.01 5.00
C ASP A 286 -1.54 -3.12 4.52
N PHE A 287 -1.87 -4.21 3.84
CA PHE A 287 -3.20 -4.44 3.31
C PHE A 287 -3.76 -5.75 3.84
N THR A 288 -4.98 -5.69 4.39
CA THR A 288 -5.72 -6.85 4.87
C THR A 288 -7.13 -6.91 4.28
N PRO A 289 -7.67 -8.10 3.98
CA PRO A 289 -9.01 -8.23 3.41
C PRO A 289 -10.14 -7.90 4.40
N SER A 290 -9.82 -7.71 5.68
CA SER A 290 -10.79 -7.38 6.74
C SER A 290 -10.16 -6.50 7.82
N ARG A 291 -10.97 -5.97 8.74
CA ARG A 291 -10.52 -5.25 9.96
C ARG A 291 -10.22 -6.23 11.11
N SER A 292 -9.78 -7.45 10.81
CA SER A 292 -9.39 -8.38 11.85
C SER A 292 -8.12 -7.90 12.55
N ARG A 293 -8.06 -8.10 13.87
CA ARG A 293 -6.88 -7.86 14.71
C ARG A 293 -5.65 -8.65 14.27
N ASP A 294 -5.84 -9.78 13.57
CA ASP A 294 -4.73 -10.64 13.12
C ASP A 294 -3.77 -9.91 12.17
N GLY A 295 -4.28 -8.91 11.41
CA GLY A 295 -3.46 -8.08 10.52
C GLY A 295 -2.39 -7.32 11.29
N PRO A 296 -2.75 -6.37 12.16
CA PRO A 296 -1.78 -5.61 12.95
C PRO A 296 -0.99 -6.50 13.93
N GLU A 297 -1.57 -7.54 14.55
CA GLU A 297 -0.82 -8.48 15.39
C GLU A 297 0.31 -9.17 14.62
N LYS A 298 0.04 -9.59 13.39
CA LYS A 298 1.05 -10.21 12.52
C LYS A 298 2.13 -9.23 12.11
N PHE A 299 1.76 -8.01 11.73
CA PHE A 299 2.70 -7.00 11.29
C PHE A 299 3.60 -6.54 12.44
N LEU A 300 3.03 -6.25 13.61
CA LEU A 300 3.72 -5.77 14.80
C LEU A 300 4.35 -6.88 15.65
N LYS A 301 4.39 -8.11 15.15
CA LYS A 301 5.00 -9.23 15.89
C LYS A 301 6.45 -8.94 16.27
N GLY A 302 6.74 -8.95 17.57
CA GLY A 302 8.06 -8.66 18.12
C GLY A 302 8.34 -7.18 18.37
N PHE A 303 7.38 -6.29 18.12
CA PHE A 303 7.47 -4.90 18.51
C PHE A 303 7.47 -4.76 20.04
N LYS A 304 8.31 -3.85 20.56
CA LYS A 304 8.40 -3.48 21.98
C LYS A 304 8.52 -1.97 22.09
N GLY A 305 7.60 -1.35 22.82
CA GLY A 305 7.57 0.09 22.96
C GLY A 305 6.17 0.68 23.00
N TYR A 306 6.04 1.93 22.58
CA TYR A 306 4.79 2.67 22.61
C TYR A 306 4.05 2.55 21.28
N LEU A 307 2.78 2.09 21.34
CA LEU A 307 1.87 2.05 20.18
C LEU A 307 0.87 3.20 20.28
N GLN A 308 1.05 4.22 19.44
CA GLN A 308 0.09 5.34 19.34
C GLN A 308 -1.01 5.03 18.35
N ALA A 309 -2.26 4.98 18.83
CA ALA A 309 -3.42 4.59 18.04
C ALA A 309 -4.70 5.35 18.46
N ASP A 310 -5.79 5.07 17.75
CA ASP A 310 -7.13 5.63 17.99
C ASP A 310 -7.99 4.86 19.02
N ALA A 311 -7.37 4.03 19.86
CA ALA A 311 -8.05 3.13 20.79
C ALA A 311 -8.90 2.04 20.08
N PHE A 312 -8.41 1.51 18.97
CA PHE A 312 -9.04 0.37 18.31
C PHE A 312 -8.84 -0.91 19.13
N ALA A 313 -9.95 -1.56 19.53
CA ALA A 313 -9.94 -2.78 20.36
C ALA A 313 -9.11 -3.95 19.77
N GLY A 314 -8.75 -3.90 18.49
CA GLY A 314 -7.85 -4.87 17.85
C GLY A 314 -6.43 -4.84 18.41
N TYR A 315 -6.00 -3.78 19.10
CA TYR A 315 -4.70 -3.67 19.73
C TYR A 315 -4.68 -4.16 21.19
N ASP A 316 -5.84 -4.33 21.83
CA ASP A 316 -5.96 -4.65 23.26
C ASP A 316 -5.12 -5.86 23.65
N ARG A 317 -5.12 -6.92 22.84
CA ARG A 317 -4.38 -8.14 23.10
C ARG A 317 -2.88 -7.93 23.12
N MET A 318 -2.34 -7.09 22.23
CA MET A 318 -0.91 -6.76 22.20
C MET A 318 -0.54 -5.88 23.39
N CYS A 319 -1.41 -4.93 23.73
CA CYS A 319 -1.19 -3.98 24.82
C CYS A 319 -1.46 -4.57 26.21
N ALA A 320 -2.09 -5.74 26.30
CA ALA A 320 -2.25 -6.49 27.56
C ALA A 320 -0.93 -7.10 28.09
N GLY A 321 0.09 -7.23 27.23
CA GLY A 321 1.42 -7.72 27.62
C GLY A 321 2.33 -6.61 28.13
N PRO A 322 3.49 -6.96 28.70
CA PRO A 322 4.45 -5.99 29.23
C PRO A 322 5.27 -5.27 28.15
N ASP A 323 5.30 -5.77 26.93
CA ASP A 323 6.20 -5.30 25.88
C ASP A 323 5.66 -4.08 25.13
N VAL A 324 4.32 -3.91 25.04
CA VAL A 324 3.67 -2.86 24.25
C VAL A 324 2.78 -2.00 25.14
N ALA A 325 3.05 -0.70 25.19
CA ALA A 325 2.26 0.27 25.92
C ALA A 325 1.41 1.12 24.94
N GLU A 326 0.09 1.07 25.07
CA GLU A 326 -0.79 1.90 24.27
C GLU A 326 -0.69 3.37 24.65
N VAL A 327 -0.64 4.26 23.64
CA VAL A 327 -0.74 5.72 23.80
C VAL A 327 -1.95 6.20 23.01
N ALA A 328 -2.98 6.68 23.70
CA ALA A 328 -4.20 7.11 23.07
C ALA A 328 -4.10 8.57 22.54
N CYS A 329 -5.06 8.94 21.71
CA CYS A 329 -5.07 10.20 20.97
C CYS A 329 -6.01 11.23 21.63
N TRP A 330 -5.47 12.34 22.14
CA TRP A 330 -6.27 13.45 22.67
C TRP A 330 -7.13 14.15 21.60
N ALA A 331 -6.73 14.11 20.32
CA ALA A 331 -7.58 14.65 19.25
C ALA A 331 -8.89 13.87 19.11
N HIS A 332 -8.87 12.53 19.27
CA HIS A 332 -10.06 11.70 19.29
C HIS A 332 -10.93 11.95 20.52
N ALA A 333 -10.34 12.07 21.70
CA ALA A 333 -11.05 12.45 22.91
C ALA A 333 -11.72 13.84 22.73
N ARG A 334 -10.97 14.83 22.25
CA ARG A 334 -11.47 16.18 21.97
C ARG A 334 -12.68 16.16 21.01
N ARG A 335 -12.61 15.37 19.93
CA ARG A 335 -13.70 15.27 18.94
C ARG A 335 -15.02 14.86 19.60
N LYS A 336 -14.99 13.89 20.51
CA LYS A 336 -16.20 13.46 21.24
C LYS A 336 -16.80 14.57 22.12
N PHE A 337 -15.96 15.40 22.75
CA PHE A 337 -16.46 16.56 23.50
C PHE A 337 -16.97 17.67 22.59
N VAL A 338 -16.41 17.85 21.40
CA VAL A 338 -16.94 18.77 20.37
C VAL A 338 -18.34 18.31 19.91
N GLU A 339 -18.53 17.00 19.67
CA GLU A 339 -19.83 16.43 19.31
C GLU A 339 -20.88 16.60 20.43
N ALA A 340 -20.44 16.69 21.68
CA ALA A 340 -21.33 16.92 22.84
C ALA A 340 -21.66 18.42 23.09
N GLN A 341 -20.86 19.33 22.52
CA GLN A 341 -20.91 20.77 22.79
C GLN A 341 -22.28 21.40 22.51
N ASP A 342 -22.93 20.98 21.41
CA ASP A 342 -24.23 21.50 21.00
C ASP A 342 -25.38 21.06 21.91
N THR A 343 -25.19 19.97 22.65
CA THR A 343 -26.23 19.39 23.52
C THR A 343 -26.00 19.64 25.00
N ASP A 344 -24.74 19.93 25.40
CA ASP A 344 -24.36 20.12 26.79
C ASP A 344 -23.21 21.11 26.93
N ALA A 345 -23.48 22.29 27.43
CA ALA A 345 -22.50 23.38 27.58
C ALA A 345 -21.31 23.03 28.48
N ARG A 346 -21.47 22.01 29.37
CA ARG A 346 -20.35 21.51 30.22
C ARG A 346 -19.19 20.95 29.41
N ALA A 347 -19.43 20.50 28.17
CA ALA A 347 -18.38 20.07 27.26
C ALA A 347 -17.36 21.18 26.99
N ASN A 348 -17.73 22.47 27.04
CA ASN A 348 -16.81 23.59 26.83
C ASN A 348 -15.74 23.69 27.91
N GLU A 349 -16.05 23.32 29.16
CA GLU A 349 -15.09 23.31 30.26
C GLU A 349 -13.96 22.29 29.96
N MET A 350 -14.33 21.08 29.51
CA MET A 350 -13.37 20.05 29.12
C MET A 350 -12.56 20.47 27.89
N LEU A 351 -13.22 21.07 26.88
CA LEU A 351 -12.54 21.54 25.68
C LEU A 351 -11.50 22.62 26.00
N ALA A 352 -11.77 23.49 26.98
CA ALA A 352 -10.81 24.47 27.47
C ALA A 352 -9.59 23.79 28.13
N LEU A 353 -9.81 22.81 29.01
CA LEU A 353 -8.73 22.05 29.65
C LEU A 353 -7.87 21.28 28.62
N ILE A 354 -8.52 20.63 27.64
CA ILE A 354 -7.77 19.99 26.54
C ILE A 354 -6.95 21.04 25.76
N GLY A 355 -7.52 22.25 25.55
CA GLY A 355 -6.82 23.37 24.93
C GLY A 355 -5.54 23.77 25.69
N GLU A 356 -5.56 23.75 27.04
CA GLU A 356 -4.37 24.01 27.86
C GLU A 356 -3.27 22.97 27.58
N LEU A 357 -3.60 21.67 27.43
CA LEU A 357 -2.61 20.63 27.06
C LEU A 357 -1.96 20.92 25.71
N TYR A 358 -2.75 21.28 24.70
CA TYR A 358 -2.22 21.63 23.37
C TYR A 358 -1.40 22.92 23.37
N ALA A 359 -1.69 23.86 24.27
CA ALA A 359 -0.88 25.08 24.43
C ALA A 359 0.53 24.74 24.98
N VAL A 360 0.66 23.76 25.88
CA VAL A 360 1.97 23.25 26.34
C VAL A 360 2.73 22.61 25.18
N GLU A 361 2.09 21.77 24.38
CA GLU A 361 2.71 21.15 23.20
C GLU A 361 3.19 22.18 22.17
N ALA A 362 2.43 23.24 21.97
CA ALA A 362 2.79 24.33 21.05
C ALA A 362 4.10 25.03 21.44
N GLN A 363 4.43 25.11 22.74
CA GLN A 363 5.68 25.70 23.23
C GLN A 363 6.90 24.81 22.92
N ALA A 364 6.75 23.47 23.03
CA ALA A 364 7.84 22.52 22.79
C ALA A 364 8.08 22.21 21.30
N ARG A 365 7.05 22.35 20.46
CA ARG A 365 7.06 21.94 19.04
C ARG A 365 8.18 22.60 18.21
N PRO A 366 8.47 23.90 18.32
CA PRO A 366 9.51 24.54 17.49
C PRO A 366 10.90 23.91 17.68
N ALA A 367 11.29 23.55 18.91
CA ALA A 367 12.58 22.92 19.20
C ALA A 367 12.69 21.52 18.52
N VAL A 368 11.63 20.72 18.58
CA VAL A 368 11.60 19.41 17.91
C VAL A 368 11.68 19.54 16.40
N LEU A 369 10.95 20.51 15.80
CA LEU A 369 11.00 20.75 14.36
C LEU A 369 12.38 21.23 13.90
N ALA A 370 13.01 22.15 14.66
CA ALA A 370 14.36 22.62 14.39
C ALA A 370 15.38 21.47 14.45
N ALA A 371 15.28 20.59 15.45
CA ALA A 371 16.13 19.41 15.58
C ALA A 371 15.96 18.45 14.40
N ARG A 372 14.73 18.22 13.92
CA ARG A 372 14.45 17.36 12.75
C ARG A 372 15.00 17.93 11.44
N ALA A 373 15.16 19.23 11.33
CA ALA A 373 15.72 19.89 10.14
C ALA A 373 17.25 19.82 10.05
N LEU A 374 17.94 19.40 11.12
CA LEU A 374 19.40 19.29 11.15
C LEU A 374 19.92 18.13 10.29
N PRO A 375 21.18 18.19 9.82
CA PRO A 375 21.88 17.06 9.22
C PRO A 375 21.84 15.81 10.12
N ILE A 376 21.87 14.62 9.53
CA ILE A 376 21.64 13.35 10.22
C ILE A 376 22.61 13.11 11.40
N GLU A 377 23.86 13.58 11.27
CA GLU A 377 24.89 13.42 12.31
C GLU A 377 24.57 14.23 13.59
N GLN A 378 23.93 15.38 13.44
CA GLN A 378 23.58 16.29 14.55
C GLN A 378 22.16 16.05 15.07
N ARG A 379 21.29 15.53 14.21
CA ARG A 379 19.84 15.38 14.47
C ARG A 379 19.53 14.59 15.73
N ARG A 380 20.21 13.45 15.94
CA ARG A 380 19.92 12.57 17.07
C ARG A 380 20.17 13.23 18.42
N VAL A 381 21.27 13.97 18.56
CA VAL A 381 21.61 14.67 19.82
C VAL A 381 20.59 15.78 20.07
N ALA A 382 20.35 16.62 19.07
CA ALA A 382 19.39 17.73 19.17
C ALA A 382 17.95 17.26 19.46
N LEU A 383 17.52 16.13 18.88
CA LEU A 383 16.22 15.53 19.18
C LEU A 383 16.13 15.04 20.62
N ASN A 384 17.16 14.38 21.13
CA ASN A 384 17.18 13.92 22.52
C ASN A 384 17.06 15.10 23.49
N GLU A 385 17.76 16.20 23.24
CA GLU A 385 17.67 17.43 24.05
C GLU A 385 16.27 18.06 23.97
N ALA A 386 15.71 18.16 22.75
CA ALA A 386 14.37 18.69 22.55
C ALA A 386 13.30 17.83 23.23
N PHE A 387 13.43 16.50 23.18
CA PHE A 387 12.52 15.58 23.87
C PHE A 387 12.66 15.66 25.39
N ALA A 388 13.89 15.77 25.92
CA ALA A 388 14.09 15.98 27.35
C ALA A 388 13.44 17.28 27.83
N THR A 389 13.61 18.37 27.08
CA THR A 389 12.97 19.66 27.38
C THR A 389 11.44 19.56 27.31
N ARG A 390 10.90 18.89 26.29
CA ARG A 390 9.45 18.67 26.16
C ARG A 390 8.90 17.86 27.33
N LYS A 391 9.61 16.83 27.78
CA LYS A 391 9.22 16.03 28.95
C LYS A 391 9.15 16.89 30.20
N GLN A 392 10.17 17.66 30.50
CA GLN A 392 10.19 18.58 31.65
C GLN A 392 9.03 19.59 31.61
N LEU A 393 8.76 20.17 30.45
CA LEU A 393 7.64 21.09 30.26
C LEU A 393 6.30 20.42 30.55
N ARG A 394 6.08 19.19 30.09
CA ARG A 394 4.87 18.40 30.36
C ARG A 394 4.71 18.07 31.83
N GLU A 395 5.78 17.66 32.49
CA GLU A 395 5.78 17.38 33.94
C GLU A 395 5.36 18.63 34.72
N ALA A 396 5.87 19.79 34.35
CA ALA A 396 5.59 21.04 35.04
C ALA A 396 4.20 21.63 34.74
N ALA A 397 3.75 21.57 33.46
CA ALA A 397 2.56 22.29 33.00
C ALA A 397 1.38 21.38 32.63
N SER A 398 1.62 20.20 32.02
CA SER A 398 0.52 19.31 31.60
C SER A 398 0.01 18.47 32.75
N THR A 399 0.84 18.03 33.68
CA THR A 399 0.42 17.20 34.82
C THR A 399 -0.67 17.87 35.66
N PRO A 400 -0.54 19.15 36.08
CA PRO A 400 -1.61 19.83 36.82
C PRO A 400 -2.93 19.94 36.02
N VAL A 401 -2.86 20.07 34.68
CA VAL A 401 -4.03 20.12 33.83
C VAL A 401 -4.71 18.75 33.77
N LEU A 402 -3.94 17.67 33.68
CA LEU A 402 -4.46 16.29 33.71
C LEU A 402 -5.17 15.99 35.05
N GLU A 403 -4.65 16.50 36.17
CA GLU A 403 -5.30 16.38 37.48
C GLU A 403 -6.64 17.13 37.50
N LYS A 404 -6.70 18.36 36.97
CA LYS A 404 -7.97 19.10 36.78
C LYS A 404 -8.96 18.33 35.92
N ILE A 405 -8.51 17.75 34.79
CA ILE A 405 -9.36 16.95 33.91
C ILE A 405 -9.92 15.73 34.67
N ASN A 406 -9.08 15.01 35.40
CA ASN A 406 -9.51 13.85 36.16
C ASN A 406 -10.55 14.21 37.23
N THR A 407 -10.30 15.29 37.99
CA THR A 407 -11.22 15.81 39.01
C THR A 407 -12.54 16.20 38.36
N TRP A 408 -12.50 16.90 37.23
CA TRP A 408 -13.72 17.30 36.49
C TRP A 408 -14.50 16.07 36.00
N MET A 409 -13.84 15.04 35.45
CA MET A 409 -14.51 13.82 35.00
C MET A 409 -15.17 13.05 36.16
N GLN A 410 -14.51 13.01 37.33
CA GLN A 410 -15.08 12.36 38.52
C GLN A 410 -16.31 13.08 39.01
N ALA A 411 -16.26 14.41 39.10
CA ALA A 411 -17.40 15.25 39.54
C ALA A 411 -18.63 15.13 38.61
N ARG A 412 -18.42 14.95 37.30
CA ARG A 412 -19.48 14.86 36.29
C ARG A 412 -20.00 13.43 36.04
N ALA A 413 -19.31 12.41 36.57
CA ALA A 413 -19.72 11.02 36.33
C ALA A 413 -21.09 10.65 36.89
N SER A 414 -21.50 11.27 38.00
CA SER A 414 -22.75 10.98 38.68
C SER A 414 -23.95 11.78 38.13
N ASP A 415 -23.70 12.93 37.51
CA ASP A 415 -24.74 13.86 37.05
C ASP A 415 -24.94 13.85 35.52
N THR A 416 -24.29 12.90 34.81
CA THR A 416 -24.34 12.80 33.37
C THR A 416 -24.90 11.44 32.91
N LEU A 417 -25.93 11.45 32.06
CA LEU A 417 -26.55 10.24 31.53
C LEU A 417 -25.54 9.50 30.63
N PRO A 418 -25.23 8.19 30.86
CA PRO A 418 -24.21 7.44 30.13
C PRO A 418 -24.42 7.41 28.60
N LYS A 419 -25.65 7.46 28.12
CA LYS A 419 -26.00 7.43 26.69
C LYS A 419 -26.08 8.81 26.04
N SER A 420 -25.99 9.91 26.82
CA SER A 420 -25.89 11.25 26.24
C SER A 420 -24.56 11.46 25.50
N PRO A 421 -24.46 12.39 24.55
CA PRO A 421 -23.16 12.69 23.88
C PRO A 421 -22.06 13.00 24.89
N LEU A 422 -22.30 13.79 25.93
CA LEU A 422 -21.33 14.07 26.99
C LEU A 422 -21.00 12.81 27.79
N GLY A 423 -21.99 11.96 28.13
CA GLY A 423 -21.75 10.69 28.81
C GLY A 423 -20.89 9.72 28.01
N GLN A 424 -21.05 9.66 26.70
CA GLN A 424 -20.23 8.87 25.81
C GLN A 424 -18.79 9.42 25.73
N ALA A 425 -18.62 10.75 25.67
CA ALA A 425 -17.31 11.39 25.68
C ALA A 425 -16.57 11.15 27.00
N LEU A 426 -17.25 11.28 28.15
CA LEU A 426 -16.74 10.94 29.47
C LEU A 426 -16.34 9.46 29.58
N GLY A 427 -17.21 8.56 29.13
CA GLY A 427 -16.95 7.12 29.12
C GLY A 427 -15.70 6.79 28.32
N TYR A 428 -15.54 7.36 27.13
CA TYR A 428 -14.33 7.20 26.31
C TYR A 428 -13.09 7.70 27.04
N ALA A 429 -13.10 8.94 27.54
CA ALA A 429 -11.92 9.52 28.21
C ALA A 429 -11.53 8.75 29.47
N ARG A 430 -12.50 8.26 30.26
CA ARG A 430 -12.25 7.45 31.45
C ARG A 430 -11.67 6.07 31.11
N ASN A 431 -12.23 5.39 30.12
CA ASN A 431 -11.75 4.09 29.69
C ASN A 431 -10.33 4.15 29.15
N GLN A 432 -9.97 5.24 28.45
CA GLN A 432 -8.66 5.46 27.88
C GLN A 432 -7.74 6.31 28.75
N TRP A 433 -8.12 6.60 30.00
CA TRP A 433 -7.41 7.57 30.85
C TRP A 433 -5.92 7.28 31.01
N GLN A 434 -5.55 6.04 31.27
CA GLN A 434 -4.15 5.63 31.40
C GLN A 434 -3.39 5.85 30.09
N ALA A 435 -3.95 5.42 28.96
CA ALA A 435 -3.33 5.55 27.64
C ALA A 435 -3.26 7.02 27.19
N LEU A 436 -4.26 7.85 27.53
CA LEU A 436 -4.27 9.30 27.27
C LEU A 436 -3.17 10.04 28.04
N ASN A 437 -2.78 9.57 29.23
CA ASN A 437 -1.77 10.21 30.05
C ASN A 437 -0.33 9.79 29.66
N ARG A 438 -0.14 8.68 28.96
CA ARG A 438 1.21 8.17 28.66
C ARG A 438 2.10 9.12 27.86
N PHE A 439 1.54 10.07 27.13
CA PHE A 439 2.36 11.02 26.38
C PHE A 439 3.32 11.84 27.26
N ILE A 440 3.04 11.97 28.59
CA ILE A 440 3.95 12.67 29.52
C ILE A 440 5.16 11.82 29.92
N GLU A 441 5.10 10.49 29.79
CA GLU A 441 6.17 9.59 30.24
C GLU A 441 7.46 9.77 29.43
N ASP A 442 7.33 10.07 28.13
CA ASP A 442 8.47 10.26 27.23
C ASP A 442 8.22 11.48 26.31
N GLY A 443 9.21 12.36 26.26
CA GLY A 443 9.17 13.54 25.41
C GLY A 443 9.12 13.23 23.90
N ALA A 444 9.47 12.02 23.48
CA ALA A 444 9.35 11.58 22.10
C ALA A 444 7.89 11.27 21.68
N LEU A 445 7.01 10.95 22.65
CA LEU A 445 5.60 10.66 22.36
C LEU A 445 4.84 11.92 21.92
N GLU A 446 3.85 11.75 21.06
CA GLU A 446 2.96 12.84 20.65
C GLU A 446 1.67 12.81 21.51
N ILE A 447 1.05 13.97 21.71
CA ILE A 447 -0.26 14.07 22.42
C ILE A 447 -1.40 13.47 21.61
N ASP A 448 -1.21 13.37 20.29
CA ASP A 448 -2.22 12.85 19.35
C ASP A 448 -1.61 11.89 18.33
N ASN A 449 -2.49 11.26 17.53
CA ASN A 449 -2.09 10.33 16.47
C ASN A 449 -2.06 10.97 15.07
N ASN A 450 -1.94 12.30 14.98
CA ASN A 450 -1.95 13.02 13.71
C ASN A 450 -0.87 12.53 12.72
N ALA A 451 0.23 11.95 13.20
CA ALA A 451 1.26 11.37 12.35
C ALA A 451 0.70 10.24 11.47
N ALA A 452 -0.05 9.31 12.05
CA ALA A 452 -0.70 8.23 11.30
C ALA A 452 -1.88 8.74 10.47
N GLU A 453 -2.71 9.64 11.02
CA GLU A 453 -3.85 10.22 10.29
C GLU A 453 -3.40 10.98 9.03
N ASN A 454 -2.33 11.76 9.10
CA ASN A 454 -1.76 12.44 7.93
C ASN A 454 -1.12 11.46 6.95
N ALA A 455 -0.47 10.42 7.44
CA ALA A 455 0.15 9.40 6.59
C ALA A 455 -0.88 8.57 5.81
N ILE A 456 -2.07 8.30 6.40
CA ILE A 456 -3.12 7.51 5.75
C ILE A 456 -4.02 8.34 4.82
N ARG A 457 -4.05 9.67 4.99
CA ARG A 457 -4.87 10.59 4.18
C ARG A 457 -4.74 10.41 2.67
N PRO A 458 -3.55 10.15 2.09
CA PRO A 458 -3.40 9.90 0.66
C PRO A 458 -4.22 8.72 0.14
N ILE A 459 -4.35 7.64 0.92
CA ILE A 459 -5.22 6.52 0.55
C ILE A 459 -6.69 6.94 0.59
N ALA A 460 -7.08 7.68 1.62
CA ALA A 460 -8.45 8.20 1.75
C ALA A 460 -8.83 9.17 0.62
N LEU A 461 -7.87 9.94 0.09
CA LEU A 461 -8.07 10.78 -1.10
C LEU A 461 -8.07 9.94 -2.37
N GLY A 462 -7.10 9.04 -2.53
CA GLY A 462 -6.95 8.18 -3.70
C GLY A 462 -8.17 7.31 -3.95
N ARG A 463 -8.76 6.70 -2.91
CA ARG A 463 -9.96 5.86 -3.04
C ARG A 463 -11.17 6.61 -3.63
N LYS A 464 -11.24 7.94 -3.49
CA LYS A 464 -12.27 8.76 -4.16
C LYS A 464 -12.07 8.84 -5.67
N ASN A 465 -10.86 8.57 -6.17
CA ASN A 465 -10.52 8.60 -7.59
C ASN A 465 -10.60 7.21 -8.24
N TYR A 466 -10.13 6.14 -7.57
CA TYR A 466 -10.11 4.78 -8.13
C TYR A 466 -11.10 3.81 -7.48
N LEU A 467 -11.86 4.24 -6.46
CA LEU A 467 -13.01 3.63 -5.80
C LEU A 467 -12.73 2.30 -5.08
N PHE A 468 -12.06 1.34 -5.69
CA PHE A 468 -11.84 -0.01 -5.16
C PHE A 468 -10.48 -0.59 -5.55
N VAL A 469 -10.10 -1.65 -4.86
CA VAL A 469 -8.96 -2.52 -5.19
C VAL A 469 -9.47 -3.76 -5.93
N GLY A 470 -8.87 -4.09 -7.07
CA GLY A 470 -9.33 -5.16 -7.94
C GLY A 470 -9.07 -6.58 -7.42
N SER A 471 -8.15 -6.76 -6.46
CA SER A 471 -7.80 -8.05 -5.85
C SER A 471 -6.93 -7.84 -4.61
N GLU A 472 -6.81 -8.86 -3.75
CA GLU A 472 -5.88 -8.83 -2.61
C GLU A 472 -4.42 -8.58 -3.03
N HIS A 473 -3.99 -9.20 -4.12
CA HIS A 473 -2.66 -8.94 -4.69
C HIS A 473 -2.49 -7.48 -5.09
N GLY A 474 -3.53 -6.87 -5.69
CA GLY A 474 -3.55 -5.44 -6.02
C GLY A 474 -3.41 -4.57 -4.77
N GLY A 475 -4.09 -4.91 -3.67
CA GLY A 475 -3.97 -4.23 -2.38
C GLY A 475 -2.56 -4.32 -1.80
N ARG A 476 -1.95 -5.51 -1.79
CA ARG A 476 -0.57 -5.71 -1.30
C ARG A 476 0.45 -4.95 -2.14
N ARG A 477 0.33 -4.99 -3.46
CA ARG A 477 1.18 -4.21 -4.38
C ARG A 477 1.05 -2.70 -4.15
N ALA A 478 -0.17 -2.22 -3.93
CA ALA A 478 -0.42 -0.84 -3.57
C ALA A 478 0.24 -0.47 -2.23
N ALA A 479 0.16 -1.33 -1.21
CA ALA A 479 0.82 -1.13 0.07
C ALA A 479 2.34 -0.96 -0.06
N ILE A 480 3.00 -1.79 -0.89
CA ILE A 480 4.43 -1.70 -1.19
C ILE A 480 4.77 -0.33 -1.79
N LEU A 481 4.05 0.07 -2.85
CA LEU A 481 4.33 1.31 -3.58
C LEU A 481 4.01 2.55 -2.74
N TYR A 482 2.90 2.56 -1.99
CA TYR A 482 2.61 3.62 -1.02
C TYR A 482 3.71 3.73 0.02
N SER A 483 4.21 2.62 0.56
CA SER A 483 5.26 2.63 1.59
C SER A 483 6.53 3.30 1.12
N LEU A 484 7.00 2.98 -0.08
CA LEU A 484 8.21 3.57 -0.65
C LEU A 484 8.01 5.06 -0.98
N ILE A 485 6.92 5.41 -1.67
CA ILE A 485 6.63 6.79 -2.06
C ILE A 485 6.46 7.69 -0.82
N ARG A 486 5.67 7.25 0.17
CA ARG A 486 5.45 8.04 1.39
C ARG A 486 6.68 8.11 2.29
N THR A 487 7.52 7.09 2.29
CA THR A 487 8.82 7.17 2.97
C THR A 487 9.75 8.16 2.25
N CYS A 488 9.77 8.21 0.91
CA CYS A 488 10.50 9.23 0.17
C CYS A 488 10.03 10.65 0.54
N GLU A 489 8.72 10.89 0.55
CA GLU A 489 8.15 12.19 0.93
C GLU A 489 8.51 12.60 2.37
N ARG A 490 8.48 11.65 3.32
CA ARG A 490 8.93 11.88 4.69
C ARG A 490 10.39 12.35 4.77
N HIS A 491 11.23 11.88 3.84
CA HIS A 491 12.63 12.27 3.70
C HIS A 491 12.85 13.44 2.74
N GLN A 492 11.78 14.07 2.22
CA GLN A 492 11.86 15.16 1.23
C GLN A 492 12.61 14.76 -0.04
N LEU A 493 12.58 13.47 -0.38
CA LEU A 493 13.15 12.94 -1.61
C LEU A 493 12.13 13.03 -2.74
N ASN A 494 12.62 13.29 -3.95
CA ASN A 494 11.83 13.15 -5.15
C ASN A 494 11.56 11.66 -5.39
N ALA A 495 10.31 11.23 -5.18
CA ALA A 495 9.93 9.82 -5.29
C ALA A 495 10.14 9.26 -6.71
N TRP A 496 10.01 10.10 -7.74
CA TRP A 496 10.26 9.69 -9.12
C TRP A 496 11.76 9.41 -9.35
N GLU A 497 12.64 10.32 -8.91
CA GLU A 497 14.08 10.13 -9.04
C GLU A 497 14.56 8.89 -8.28
N TYR A 498 14.07 8.74 -7.05
CA TYR A 498 14.35 7.57 -6.22
C TYR A 498 13.92 6.27 -6.91
N LEU A 499 12.64 6.15 -7.30
CA LEU A 499 12.15 4.93 -7.92
C LEU A 499 12.85 4.63 -9.25
N ARG A 500 13.12 5.66 -10.07
CA ARG A 500 13.84 5.49 -11.33
C ARG A 500 15.23 4.90 -11.11
N ASP A 501 16.00 5.45 -10.15
CA ASP A 501 17.36 4.97 -9.83
C ASP A 501 17.32 3.56 -9.24
N VAL A 502 16.46 3.34 -8.25
CA VAL A 502 16.33 2.04 -7.59
C VAL A 502 15.93 0.94 -8.58
N LEU A 503 14.99 1.21 -9.49
CA LEU A 503 14.56 0.25 -10.51
C LEU A 503 15.68 -0.14 -11.48
N VAL A 504 16.65 0.73 -11.72
CA VAL A 504 17.85 0.39 -12.51
C VAL A 504 18.79 -0.55 -11.74
N ARG A 505 18.93 -0.33 -10.44
CA ARG A 505 19.96 -0.96 -9.61
C ARG A 505 19.52 -2.27 -8.96
N ILE A 506 18.25 -2.40 -8.61
CA ILE A 506 17.76 -3.43 -7.68
C ILE A 506 18.00 -4.87 -8.14
N SER A 507 17.97 -5.14 -9.45
CA SER A 507 18.18 -6.46 -10.01
C SER A 507 19.62 -6.96 -9.86
N THR A 508 20.60 -6.05 -9.85
CA THR A 508 22.03 -6.35 -9.76
C THR A 508 22.65 -5.98 -8.43
N HIS A 509 21.89 -5.27 -7.56
CA HIS A 509 22.39 -4.84 -6.28
C HIS A 509 22.55 -6.01 -5.30
N PRO A 510 23.71 -6.14 -4.61
CA PRO A 510 23.92 -7.23 -3.66
C PRO A 510 22.86 -7.24 -2.55
N ALA A 511 22.22 -8.38 -2.31
CA ALA A 511 21.19 -8.53 -1.28
C ALA A 511 21.71 -8.17 0.14
N SER A 512 23.00 -8.35 0.41
CA SER A 512 23.65 -7.95 1.66
C SER A 512 23.73 -6.44 1.85
N GLN A 513 23.68 -5.66 0.77
CA GLN A 513 23.78 -4.19 0.75
C GLN A 513 22.44 -3.50 0.47
N ILE A 514 21.34 -4.21 0.54
CA ILE A 514 20.00 -3.69 0.21
C ILE A 514 19.63 -2.42 1.02
N ASP A 515 20.23 -2.23 2.18
CA ASP A 515 20.02 -1.05 3.03
C ASP A 515 20.48 0.26 2.37
N GLU A 516 21.40 0.21 1.42
CA GLU A 516 21.88 1.36 0.64
C GLU A 516 20.80 1.92 -0.29
N LEU A 517 19.83 1.08 -0.68
CA LEU A 517 18.71 1.44 -1.53
C LEU A 517 17.49 1.95 -0.72
N LEU A 518 17.52 1.89 0.62
CA LEU A 518 16.42 2.40 1.44
C LEU A 518 16.32 3.92 1.36
N PRO A 519 15.12 4.52 1.33
CA PRO A 519 14.96 5.96 1.11
C PRO A 519 15.81 6.85 2.01
N HIS A 520 15.94 6.52 3.29
CA HIS A 520 16.72 7.32 4.25
C HIS A 520 18.25 7.22 4.08
N ARG A 521 18.74 6.29 3.26
CA ARG A 521 20.17 6.09 2.98
C ARG A 521 20.50 6.27 1.50
N TRP A 522 19.48 6.40 0.67
CA TRP A 522 19.65 6.49 -0.76
C TRP A 522 20.42 7.74 -1.16
N THR A 523 21.37 7.54 -2.03
CA THR A 523 22.11 8.60 -2.74
C THR A 523 22.00 8.36 -4.25
N PRO A 524 21.66 9.37 -5.05
CA PRO A 524 21.59 9.21 -6.49
C PRO A 524 22.96 8.85 -7.06
N VAL A 525 23.00 7.90 -7.98
CA VAL A 525 24.19 7.66 -8.80
C VAL A 525 24.29 8.80 -9.80
N LYS A 526 25.44 9.48 -9.80
CA LYS A 526 25.74 10.58 -10.72
C LYS A 526 25.92 10.11 -12.17
#